data_af4bba20cd8b91c58142f7b24d1c2ccc
#
_entry.id   af4bba20cd8b91c58142f7b24d1c2ccc
#
_cell.length_a   1.000
_cell.length_b   1.000
_cell.length_c   1.000
_cell.angle_alpha   90.00
_cell.angle_beta   90.00
_cell.angle_gamma   90.00
#
_symmetry.space_group_name_H-M   'P 1'
#
loop_
_entity.id
_entity.type
_entity.pdbx_description
1 polymer ?
#
loop_
_entity_poly.entity_id
_entity_poly.type
_entity_poly.pdbx_seq_one_letter_code
_entity_poly.pdbx_strand_id
1 'polypeptide(L)'
;MSKISTLQELYVDELKDLWSSNDQMVQALSKITPHATHSKLVSMLETSKKGIAKHTELLKTLIEAQGEKVKKEHCKGMEGLVAEAIKHTIAEAPEKGAVLDAAIIAQYQRMTHYGITGFGTVSAFAKALQLHTDHQQLGAAVKDMYQSDELMTELAESAVNTEAV
;
A
#
# COMPACT_ATOMS: atom_id res chain seq x y z
N MET A 1 -17.47 -18.19 -11.81
CA MET A 1 -17.19 -16.79 -12.18
C MET A 1 -17.09 -16.72 -13.69
N SER A 2 -17.72 -15.74 -14.35
CA SER A 2 -17.50 -15.48 -15.77
C SER A 2 -16.06 -15.06 -15.98
N LYS A 3 -15.48 -15.48 -17.12
CA LYS A 3 -14.12 -15.09 -17.48
C LYS A 3 -14.11 -13.60 -17.84
N ILE A 4 -13.18 -12.82 -17.24
CA ILE A 4 -12.94 -11.42 -17.62
C ILE A 4 -12.62 -11.36 -19.11
N SER A 5 -13.31 -10.51 -19.84
CA SER A 5 -13.25 -10.41 -21.30
C SER A 5 -13.03 -9.00 -21.85
N THR A 6 -13.20 -7.98 -21.00
CA THR A 6 -13.05 -6.57 -21.38
C THR A 6 -12.11 -5.83 -20.42
N LEU A 7 -11.52 -4.72 -20.89
CA LEU A 7 -10.69 -3.85 -20.05
C LEU A 7 -11.50 -3.22 -18.90
N GLN A 8 -12.78 -2.95 -19.15
CA GLN A 8 -13.70 -2.43 -18.12
C GLN A 8 -13.87 -3.43 -16.97
N GLU A 9 -14.10 -4.71 -17.28
CA GLU A 9 -14.21 -5.76 -16.26
C GLU A 9 -12.90 -5.92 -15.50
N LEU A 10 -11.76 -5.90 -16.20
CA LEU A 10 -10.44 -5.98 -15.56
C LEU A 10 -10.16 -4.77 -14.67
N TYR A 11 -10.55 -3.56 -15.09
CA TYR A 11 -10.43 -2.34 -14.29
C TYR A 11 -11.17 -2.47 -12.96
N VAL A 12 -12.39 -2.94 -12.98
CA VAL A 12 -13.20 -3.14 -11.76
C VAL A 12 -12.62 -4.23 -10.87
N ASP A 13 -12.16 -5.33 -11.44
CA ASP A 13 -11.53 -6.45 -10.72
C ASP A 13 -10.29 -5.98 -9.97
N GLU A 14 -9.40 -5.25 -10.63
CA GLU A 14 -8.19 -4.69 -10.05
C GLU A 14 -8.49 -3.64 -8.95
N LEU A 15 -9.53 -2.81 -9.10
CA LEU A 15 -9.96 -1.89 -8.03
C LEU A 15 -10.37 -2.66 -6.77
N LYS A 16 -11.09 -3.79 -6.91
CA LYS A 16 -11.50 -4.65 -5.80
C LYS A 16 -10.32 -5.35 -5.13
N ASP A 17 -9.35 -5.81 -5.92
CA ASP A 17 -8.10 -6.40 -5.40
C ASP A 17 -7.28 -5.37 -4.62
N LEU A 18 -7.10 -4.15 -5.15
CA LEU A 18 -6.42 -3.05 -4.48
C LEU A 18 -7.09 -2.64 -3.18
N TRP A 19 -8.42 -2.64 -3.10
CA TRP A 19 -9.10 -2.40 -1.84
C TRP A 19 -8.72 -3.45 -0.79
N SER A 20 -8.75 -4.74 -1.15
CA SER A 20 -8.31 -5.81 -0.25
C SER A 20 -6.83 -5.64 0.15
N SER A 21 -5.98 -5.26 -0.80
CA SER A 21 -4.57 -4.97 -0.58
C SER A 21 -4.38 -3.87 0.48
N ASN A 22 -5.07 -2.75 0.33
CA ASN A 22 -5.00 -1.63 1.27
C ASN A 22 -5.45 -2.02 2.68
N ASP A 23 -6.57 -2.74 2.82
CA ASP A 23 -7.07 -3.21 4.11
C ASP A 23 -6.05 -4.12 4.82
N GLN A 24 -5.43 -5.05 4.08
CA GLN A 24 -4.40 -5.94 4.61
C GLN A 24 -3.16 -5.16 5.05
N MET A 25 -2.72 -4.17 4.25
CA MET A 25 -1.57 -3.33 4.58
C MET A 25 -1.82 -2.50 5.85
N VAL A 26 -2.99 -1.86 5.99
CA VAL A 26 -3.34 -1.09 7.20
C VAL A 26 -3.35 -1.98 8.45
N GLN A 27 -3.90 -3.20 8.35
CA GLN A 27 -3.90 -4.16 9.45
C GLN A 27 -2.48 -4.60 9.82
N ALA A 28 -1.62 -4.86 8.82
CA ALA A 28 -0.22 -5.19 9.06
C ALA A 28 0.53 -4.03 9.73
N LEU A 29 0.40 -2.81 9.22
CA LEU A 29 1.03 -1.62 9.80
C LEU A 29 0.56 -1.36 11.24
N SER A 30 -0.71 -1.64 11.55
CA SER A 30 -1.23 -1.51 12.91
C SER A 30 -0.59 -2.49 13.90
N LYS A 31 -0.15 -3.66 13.42
CA LYS A 31 0.61 -4.63 14.23
C LYS A 31 2.08 -4.28 14.33
N ILE A 32 2.67 -3.77 13.25
CA ILE A 32 4.12 -3.50 13.13
C ILE A 32 4.52 -2.20 13.81
N THR A 33 3.73 -1.13 13.67
CA THR A 33 4.06 0.21 14.19
C THR A 33 4.46 0.23 15.68
N PRO A 34 3.80 -0.53 16.60
CA PRO A 34 4.21 -0.55 18.01
C PRO A 34 5.60 -1.15 18.27
N HIS A 35 6.20 -1.82 17.31
CA HIS A 35 7.54 -2.38 17.40
C HIS A 35 8.64 -1.41 16.98
N ALA A 36 8.30 -0.38 16.17
CA ALA A 36 9.23 0.67 15.76
C ALA A 36 9.72 1.47 16.98
N THR A 37 11.01 1.85 16.95
CA THR A 37 11.65 2.59 18.06
C THR A 37 11.98 4.03 17.70
N HIS A 38 12.28 4.31 16.43
CA HIS A 38 12.58 5.65 15.95
C HIS A 38 11.28 6.49 15.85
N SER A 39 11.21 7.59 16.61
CA SER A 39 9.97 8.40 16.73
C SER A 39 9.43 8.93 15.40
N LYS A 40 10.33 9.34 14.48
CA LYS A 40 9.95 9.81 13.15
C LYS A 40 9.36 8.66 12.33
N LEU A 41 9.92 7.43 12.42
CA LEU A 41 9.38 6.25 11.75
C LEU A 41 7.95 5.95 12.23
N VAL A 42 7.73 5.94 13.56
CA VAL A 42 6.38 5.75 14.13
C VAL A 42 5.38 6.77 13.56
N SER A 43 5.76 8.06 13.55
CA SER A 43 4.91 9.13 13.02
C SER A 43 4.60 8.96 11.54
N MET A 44 5.59 8.54 10.74
CA MET A 44 5.41 8.30 9.30
C MET A 44 4.51 7.11 9.01
N LEU A 45 4.65 6.00 9.76
CA LEU A 45 3.77 4.84 9.65
C LEU A 45 2.32 5.17 10.01
N GLU A 46 2.10 5.97 11.07
CA GLU A 46 0.77 6.44 11.43
C GLU A 46 0.14 7.34 10.35
N THR A 47 0.94 8.23 9.75
CA THR A 47 0.52 9.08 8.64
C THR A 47 0.17 8.23 7.41
N SER A 48 0.99 7.22 7.10
CA SER A 48 0.76 6.30 5.98
C SER A 48 -0.55 5.52 6.14
N LYS A 49 -0.88 5.04 7.33
CA LYS A 49 -2.18 4.36 7.57
C LYS A 49 -3.37 5.26 7.22
N LYS A 50 -3.30 6.56 7.55
CA LYS A 50 -4.34 7.53 7.19
C LYS A 50 -4.43 7.76 5.68
N GLY A 51 -3.28 7.85 5.01
CA GLY A 51 -3.20 7.96 3.56
C GLY A 51 -3.80 6.76 2.84
N ILE A 52 -3.44 5.54 3.28
CA ILE A 52 -3.98 4.29 2.73
C ILE A 52 -5.51 4.22 2.92
N ALA A 53 -6.01 4.59 4.10
CA ALA A 53 -7.45 4.65 4.35
C ALA A 53 -8.18 5.61 3.39
N LYS A 54 -7.60 6.79 3.13
CA LYS A 54 -8.12 7.75 2.13
C LYS A 54 -8.15 7.15 0.72
N HIS A 55 -7.07 6.47 0.32
CA HIS A 55 -7.02 5.79 -0.97
C HIS A 55 -8.04 4.64 -1.06
N THR A 56 -8.32 3.95 0.04
CA THR A 56 -9.35 2.91 0.11
C THR A 56 -10.74 3.48 -0.15
N GLU A 57 -11.07 4.64 0.43
CA GLU A 57 -12.36 5.30 0.17
C GLU A 57 -12.48 5.76 -1.29
N LEU A 58 -11.38 6.21 -1.91
CA LEU A 58 -11.34 6.47 -3.35
C LEU A 58 -11.70 5.20 -4.15
N LEU A 59 -11.05 4.08 -3.87
CA LEU A 59 -11.32 2.80 -4.58
C LEU A 59 -12.80 2.41 -4.47
N LYS A 60 -13.41 2.52 -3.28
CA LYS A 60 -14.84 2.22 -3.07
C LYS A 60 -15.72 3.13 -3.95
N THR A 61 -15.44 4.43 -3.95
CA THR A 61 -16.17 5.40 -4.77
C THR A 61 -16.07 5.06 -6.27
N LEU A 62 -14.88 4.67 -6.74
CA LEU A 62 -14.68 4.30 -8.13
C LEU A 62 -15.42 3.00 -8.49
N ILE A 63 -15.45 2.00 -7.60
CA ILE A 63 -16.20 0.76 -7.79
C ILE A 63 -17.70 1.05 -7.90
N GLU A 64 -18.25 1.88 -7.01
CA GLU A 64 -19.66 2.30 -7.03
C GLU A 64 -20.03 3.03 -8.32
N ALA A 65 -19.14 3.91 -8.80
CA ALA A 65 -19.35 4.67 -10.03
C ALA A 65 -19.44 3.76 -11.28
N GLN A 66 -18.87 2.54 -11.23
CA GLN A 66 -19.01 1.54 -12.29
C GLN A 66 -20.33 0.73 -12.19
N GLY A 67 -21.22 1.06 -11.26
CA GLY A 67 -22.48 0.34 -11.04
C GLY A 67 -22.30 -1.02 -10.35
N GLU A 68 -21.11 -1.29 -9.83
CA GLU A 68 -20.77 -2.53 -9.15
C GLU A 68 -21.02 -2.43 -7.64
N LYS A 69 -21.36 -3.57 -7.04
CA LYS A 69 -21.45 -3.66 -5.58
C LYS A 69 -20.05 -3.49 -4.97
N VAL A 70 -19.98 -2.68 -3.91
CA VAL A 70 -18.76 -2.51 -3.13
C VAL A 70 -18.47 -3.82 -2.37
N LYS A 71 -17.74 -4.71 -3.03
CA LYS A 71 -17.29 -5.99 -2.51
C LYS A 71 -15.82 -6.13 -2.85
N LYS A 72 -14.98 -6.32 -1.84
CA LYS A 72 -13.56 -6.58 -2.07
C LYS A 72 -13.30 -8.03 -2.46
N GLU A 73 -12.34 -8.23 -3.32
CA GLU A 73 -11.72 -9.52 -3.57
C GLU A 73 -10.60 -9.77 -2.56
N HIS A 74 -10.09 -11.00 -2.48
CA HIS A 74 -8.96 -11.30 -1.59
C HIS A 74 -7.64 -11.21 -2.35
N CYS A 75 -6.83 -10.18 -2.04
CA CYS A 75 -5.52 -9.98 -2.66
C CYS A 75 -4.47 -10.92 -2.08
N LYS A 76 -4.14 -12.00 -2.81
CA LYS A 76 -3.09 -12.96 -2.42
C LYS A 76 -1.68 -12.38 -2.52
N GLY A 77 -1.45 -11.41 -3.42
CA GLY A 77 -0.18 -10.73 -3.55
C GLY A 77 0.18 -9.97 -2.27
N MET A 78 -0.74 -9.15 -1.77
CA MET A 78 -0.55 -8.43 -0.51
C MET A 78 -0.52 -9.38 0.69
N GLU A 79 -1.30 -10.46 0.70
CA GLU A 79 -1.26 -11.48 1.75
C GLU A 79 0.15 -12.04 1.93
N GLY A 80 0.84 -12.36 0.83
CA GLY A 80 2.23 -12.83 0.86
C GLY A 80 3.20 -11.77 1.40
N LEU A 81 3.06 -10.51 0.97
CA LEU A 81 3.88 -9.40 1.45
C LEU A 81 3.65 -9.12 2.94
N VAL A 82 2.40 -9.18 3.40
CA VAL A 82 2.05 -9.04 4.81
C VAL A 82 2.62 -10.17 5.65
N ALA A 83 2.55 -11.42 5.17
CA ALA A 83 3.15 -12.57 5.84
C ALA A 83 4.66 -12.38 6.03
N GLU A 84 5.38 -11.95 4.98
CA GLU A 84 6.81 -11.62 5.06
C GLU A 84 7.07 -10.45 6.01
N ALA A 85 6.25 -9.40 5.98
CA ALA A 85 6.40 -8.27 6.87
C ALA A 85 6.25 -8.69 8.35
N ILE A 86 5.23 -9.45 8.70
CA ILE A 86 5.01 -9.96 10.06
C ILE A 86 6.15 -10.89 10.49
N LYS A 87 6.62 -11.78 9.58
CA LYS A 87 7.75 -12.64 9.86
C LYS A 87 8.99 -11.84 10.27
N HIS A 88 9.41 -10.88 9.46
CA HIS A 88 10.66 -10.16 9.63
C HIS A 88 10.62 -9.02 10.66
N THR A 89 9.44 -8.60 11.11
CA THR A 89 9.30 -7.48 12.07
C THR A 89 8.69 -7.88 13.42
N ILE A 90 8.16 -9.11 13.53
CA ILE A 90 7.52 -9.61 14.76
C ILE A 90 7.97 -11.03 15.09
N ALA A 91 7.74 -12.01 14.22
CA ALA A 91 7.93 -13.43 14.55
C ALA A 91 9.41 -13.84 14.60
N GLU A 92 10.21 -13.39 13.66
CA GLU A 92 11.66 -13.63 13.55
C GLU A 92 12.40 -12.27 13.51
N ALA A 93 11.89 -11.29 14.28
CA ALA A 93 12.39 -9.93 14.28
C ALA A 93 13.83 -9.85 14.82
N PRO A 94 14.65 -8.92 14.30
CA PRO A 94 15.88 -8.50 14.96
C PRO A 94 15.61 -8.00 16.38
N GLU A 95 16.68 -7.83 17.19
CA GLU A 95 16.57 -7.15 18.46
C GLU A 95 16.00 -5.73 18.29
N LYS A 96 15.26 -5.29 19.30
CA LYS A 96 14.61 -3.96 19.29
C LYS A 96 15.65 -2.85 19.17
N GLY A 97 15.46 -1.94 18.23
CA GLY A 97 16.37 -0.83 17.95
C GLY A 97 16.48 -0.53 16.45
N ALA A 98 17.56 0.11 16.05
CA ALA A 98 17.75 0.60 14.68
C ALA A 98 17.70 -0.52 13.61
N VAL A 99 18.19 -1.72 13.92
CA VAL A 99 18.14 -2.87 12.99
C VAL A 99 16.69 -3.29 12.74
N LEU A 100 15.86 -3.33 13.77
CA LEU A 100 14.42 -3.60 13.61
C LEU A 100 13.72 -2.48 12.84
N ASP A 101 14.06 -1.21 13.12
CA ASP A 101 13.50 -0.08 12.37
C ASP A 101 13.86 -0.14 10.88
N ALA A 102 15.09 -0.53 10.54
CA ALA A 102 15.51 -0.77 9.15
C ALA A 102 14.70 -1.92 8.50
N ALA A 103 14.46 -3.01 9.22
CA ALA A 103 13.62 -4.10 8.75
C ALA A 103 12.17 -3.65 8.50
N ILE A 104 11.61 -2.82 9.40
CA ILE A 104 10.26 -2.25 9.25
C ILE A 104 10.18 -1.37 8.00
N ILE A 105 11.14 -0.49 7.76
CA ILE A 105 11.20 0.36 6.55
C ILE A 105 11.22 -0.53 5.31
N ALA A 106 12.08 -1.54 5.27
CA ALA A 106 12.19 -2.43 4.11
C ALA A 106 10.87 -3.16 3.78
N GLN A 107 10.13 -3.63 4.78
CA GLN A 107 8.84 -4.29 4.57
C GLN A 107 7.74 -3.29 4.19
N TYR A 108 7.71 -2.11 4.79
CA TYR A 108 6.81 -1.03 4.41
C TYR A 108 6.95 -0.67 2.93
N GLN A 109 8.19 -0.45 2.46
CA GLN A 109 8.45 -0.08 1.07
C GLN A 109 8.02 -1.16 0.08
N ARG A 110 8.22 -2.45 0.38
CA ARG A 110 7.75 -3.56 -0.48
C ARG A 110 6.22 -3.53 -0.65
N MET A 111 5.47 -3.35 0.44
CA MET A 111 4.01 -3.24 0.39
C MET A 111 3.57 -1.96 -0.36
N THR A 112 4.27 -0.84 -0.15
CA THR A 112 4.01 0.43 -0.84
C THR A 112 4.22 0.30 -2.35
N HIS A 113 5.30 -0.34 -2.80
CA HIS A 113 5.57 -0.56 -4.22
C HIS A 113 4.57 -1.49 -4.90
N TYR A 114 4.00 -2.45 -4.19
CA TYR A 114 2.85 -3.21 -4.68
C TYR A 114 1.67 -2.28 -4.96
N GLY A 115 1.36 -1.39 -4.03
CA GLY A 115 0.33 -0.35 -4.21
C GLY A 115 0.62 0.58 -5.39
N ILE A 116 1.85 1.11 -5.49
CA ILE A 116 2.28 1.98 -6.60
C ILE A 116 2.02 1.32 -7.95
N THR A 117 2.42 0.06 -8.10
CA THR A 117 2.19 -0.70 -9.33
C THR A 117 0.70 -0.88 -9.61
N GLY A 118 -0.09 -1.30 -8.63
CA GLY A 118 -1.52 -1.53 -8.80
C GLY A 118 -2.29 -0.25 -9.14
N PHE A 119 -2.12 0.82 -8.38
CA PHE A 119 -2.76 2.12 -8.65
C PHE A 119 -2.30 2.72 -9.99
N GLY A 120 -1.03 2.56 -10.36
CA GLY A 120 -0.51 2.96 -11.67
C GLY A 120 -1.19 2.20 -12.81
N THR A 121 -1.39 0.90 -12.64
CA THR A 121 -2.07 0.03 -13.61
C THR A 121 -3.52 0.46 -13.82
N VAL A 122 -4.30 0.60 -12.74
CA VAL A 122 -5.72 1.01 -12.87
C VAL A 122 -5.85 2.45 -13.38
N SER A 123 -4.90 3.34 -13.05
CA SER A 123 -4.84 4.69 -13.64
C SER A 123 -4.64 4.63 -15.16
N ALA A 124 -3.77 3.73 -15.65
CA ALA A 124 -3.57 3.53 -17.09
C ALA A 124 -4.81 2.92 -17.77
N PHE A 125 -5.50 1.99 -17.11
CA PHE A 125 -6.77 1.45 -17.60
C PHE A 125 -7.85 2.51 -17.68
N ALA A 126 -8.00 3.34 -16.62
CA ALA A 126 -8.95 4.46 -16.62
C ALA A 126 -8.70 5.43 -17.77
N LYS A 127 -7.42 5.73 -18.08
CA LYS A 127 -7.05 6.55 -19.23
C LYS A 127 -7.50 5.93 -20.56
N ALA A 128 -7.25 4.64 -20.76
CA ALA A 128 -7.65 3.91 -21.97
C ALA A 128 -9.19 3.84 -22.12
N LEU A 129 -9.90 3.75 -21.02
CA LEU A 129 -11.37 3.74 -20.93
C LEU A 129 -11.99 5.14 -21.02
N GLN A 130 -11.19 6.21 -21.18
CA GLN A 130 -11.61 7.61 -21.20
C GLN A 130 -12.29 8.08 -19.89
N LEU A 131 -12.02 7.41 -18.78
CA LEU A 131 -12.47 7.78 -17.43
C LEU A 131 -11.49 8.84 -16.85
N HIS A 132 -11.57 10.07 -17.37
CA HIS A 132 -10.58 11.10 -17.12
C HIS A 132 -10.46 11.49 -15.62
N THR A 133 -11.57 11.57 -14.91
CA THR A 133 -11.60 11.88 -13.47
C THR A 133 -10.93 10.77 -12.67
N ASP A 134 -11.25 9.50 -12.94
CA ASP A 134 -10.66 8.34 -12.27
C ASP A 134 -9.14 8.31 -12.50
N HIS A 135 -8.70 8.52 -13.75
CA HIS A 135 -7.28 8.60 -14.10
C HIS A 135 -6.54 9.68 -13.30
N GLN A 136 -7.11 10.87 -13.15
CA GLN A 136 -6.50 11.95 -12.38
C GLN A 136 -6.41 11.63 -10.87
N GLN A 137 -7.49 11.09 -10.30
CA GLN A 137 -7.55 10.75 -8.88
C GLN A 137 -6.59 9.59 -8.52
N LEU A 138 -6.56 8.55 -9.36
CA LEU A 138 -5.64 7.42 -9.20
C LEU A 138 -4.19 7.84 -9.37
N GLY A 139 -3.91 8.72 -10.35
CA GLY A 139 -2.58 9.29 -10.55
C GLY A 139 -2.12 10.17 -9.37
N ALA A 140 -3.03 10.87 -8.70
CA ALA A 140 -2.70 11.60 -7.47
C ALA A 140 -2.34 10.64 -6.33
N ALA A 141 -3.08 9.54 -6.15
CA ALA A 141 -2.75 8.52 -5.17
C ALA A 141 -1.36 7.89 -5.41
N VAL A 142 -1.00 7.65 -6.67
CA VAL A 142 0.35 7.16 -7.05
C VAL A 142 1.44 8.15 -6.61
N LYS A 143 1.23 9.47 -6.82
CA LYS A 143 2.18 10.49 -6.38
C LYS A 143 2.34 10.53 -4.87
N ASP A 144 1.23 10.44 -4.12
CA ASP A 144 1.25 10.39 -2.65
C ASP A 144 2.07 9.20 -2.15
N MET A 145 1.94 8.03 -2.80
CA MET A 145 2.69 6.82 -2.44
C MET A 145 4.20 6.96 -2.75
N TYR A 146 4.57 7.51 -3.91
CA TYR A 146 5.98 7.79 -4.23
C TYR A 146 6.60 8.75 -3.23
N GLN A 147 5.89 9.80 -2.85
CA GLN A 147 6.37 10.75 -1.84
C GLN A 147 6.59 10.07 -0.48
N SER A 148 5.69 9.18 -0.07
CA SER A 148 5.84 8.42 1.18
C SER A 148 7.03 7.45 1.13
N ASP A 149 7.28 6.82 -0.02
CA ASP A 149 8.42 5.93 -0.25
C ASP A 149 9.75 6.68 -0.19
N GLU A 150 9.83 7.84 -0.85
CA GLU A 150 11.01 8.71 -0.85
C GLU A 150 11.37 9.18 0.57
N LEU A 151 10.38 9.66 1.34
CA LEU A 151 10.57 10.06 2.73
C LEU A 151 11.06 8.91 3.63
N MET A 152 10.60 7.67 3.39
CA MET A 152 11.12 6.49 4.10
C MET A 152 12.57 6.18 3.72
N THR A 153 12.93 6.31 2.45
CA THR A 153 14.32 6.18 1.98
C THR A 153 15.22 7.22 2.64
N GLU A 154 14.80 8.49 2.65
CA GLU A 154 15.53 9.57 3.32
C GLU A 154 15.76 9.30 4.81
N LEU A 155 14.73 8.81 5.51
CA LEU A 155 14.86 8.44 6.92
C LEU A 155 15.84 7.27 7.12
N ALA A 156 15.76 6.24 6.26
CA ALA A 156 16.67 5.12 6.31
C ALA A 156 18.13 5.55 6.14
N GLU A 157 18.42 6.36 5.11
CA GLU A 157 19.76 6.79 4.78
C GLU A 157 20.35 7.81 5.77
N SER A 158 19.53 8.75 6.24
CA SER A 158 20.00 9.85 7.10
C SER A 158 20.12 9.50 8.58
N ALA A 159 19.44 8.45 9.05
CA ALA A 159 19.40 8.10 10.49
C ALA A 159 19.42 6.57 10.72
N VAL A 160 18.36 5.87 10.39
CA VAL A 160 18.13 4.49 10.84
C VAL A 160 19.26 3.53 10.46
N ASN A 161 19.69 3.53 9.19
CA ASN A 161 20.74 2.62 8.73
C ASN A 161 22.11 2.94 9.36
N THR A 162 22.42 4.21 9.61
CA THR A 162 23.66 4.63 10.27
C THR A 162 23.69 4.22 11.74
N GLU A 163 22.55 4.22 12.41
CA GLU A 163 22.43 3.79 13.81
C GLU A 163 22.40 2.24 13.94
N ALA A 164 22.20 1.53 12.83
CA ALA A 164 22.10 0.06 12.79
C ALA A 164 23.45 -0.64 12.52
N VAL A 165 24.55 0.11 12.26
CA VAL A 165 25.91 -0.40 11.95
C VAL A 165 26.69 -0.77 13.22
#